data_98fb20743eb3e721f71e4710424ee8e8
#
_entry.id   98fb20743eb3e721f71e4710424ee8e8
#
_cell.length_a   1.000
_cell.length_b   1.000
_cell.length_c   1.000
_cell.angle_alpha   90.00
_cell.angle_beta   90.00
_cell.angle_gamma   90.00
#
_symmetry.space_group_name_H-M   'P 1'
#
loop_
_entity.id
_entity.type
_entity.pdbx_description
1 polymer ?
#
loop_
_entity_poly.entity_id
_entity_poly.type
_entity_poly.pdbx_seq_one_letter_code
_entity_poly.pdbx_strand_id
1 'polypeptide(L)'
;MCQKKPLIILTGPTAVGKTALSIELAKAVNGEMISADSMQVYKLLDIGTAKIKQEEMQGIPHHLIDVLDPTEDFNVFLFQKMAKAALEEIYAKGKIPIVVGGTGFYIQALLYDIAFEETTESAYRKELERYASLHGAHALHEQLKTIDPVSYDTIHENNVKRVIRALEFYHDTGYPISWHNAQERERSSPYQYAYFVLNDDRQKLYD
;
A
#
# COMPACT_ATOMS: atom_id res chain seq x y z
N MET A 1 18.61 -15.95 -18.05
CA MET A 1 18.13 -15.16 -16.89
C MET A 1 17.10 -14.17 -17.43
N CYS A 2 15.87 -14.19 -16.94
CA CYS A 2 14.87 -13.20 -17.35
C CYS A 2 15.30 -11.83 -16.81
N GLN A 3 15.44 -10.84 -17.69
CA GLN A 3 15.84 -9.48 -17.28
C GLN A 3 14.70 -8.87 -16.47
N LYS A 4 14.99 -8.39 -15.27
CA LYS A 4 13.97 -7.73 -14.44
C LYS A 4 13.48 -6.45 -15.14
N LYS A 5 12.15 -6.23 -15.13
CA LYS A 5 11.54 -5.04 -15.72
C LYS A 5 11.87 -3.78 -14.87
N PRO A 6 12.16 -2.63 -15.50
CA PRO A 6 12.50 -1.40 -14.78
C PRO A 6 11.27 -0.82 -14.06
N LEU A 7 11.48 -0.26 -12.86
CA LEU A 7 10.44 0.40 -12.06
C LEU A 7 11.06 1.58 -11.30
N ILE A 8 10.42 2.74 -11.34
CA ILE A 8 10.81 3.88 -10.53
C ILE A 8 9.78 4.10 -9.42
N ILE A 9 10.25 4.36 -8.21
CA ILE A 9 9.42 4.69 -7.06
C ILE A 9 9.82 6.06 -6.53
N LEU A 10 8.84 6.95 -6.38
CA LEU A 10 8.98 8.28 -5.82
C LEU A 10 8.02 8.43 -4.64
N THR A 11 8.55 8.47 -3.43
CA THR A 11 7.77 8.58 -2.21
C THR A 11 8.22 9.74 -1.32
N GLY A 12 7.47 10.02 -0.28
CA GLY A 12 7.76 11.08 0.69
C GLY A 12 6.47 11.65 1.30
N PRO A 13 6.56 12.54 2.29
CA PRO A 13 5.41 13.16 2.94
C PRO A 13 4.56 13.99 1.97
N THR A 14 3.35 14.33 2.38
CA THR A 14 2.48 15.25 1.63
C THR A 14 3.16 16.62 1.55
N ALA A 15 2.89 17.38 0.48
CA ALA A 15 3.42 18.71 0.20
C ALA A 15 4.94 18.81 -0.11
N VAL A 16 5.71 17.72 -0.15
CA VAL A 16 7.16 17.72 -0.44
C VAL A 16 7.50 17.93 -1.93
N GLY A 17 6.51 18.18 -2.80
CA GLY A 17 6.76 18.42 -4.23
C GLY A 17 6.83 17.17 -5.12
N LYS A 18 6.36 16.00 -4.64
CA LYS A 18 6.36 14.74 -5.43
C LYS A 18 5.72 14.92 -6.81
N THR A 19 4.57 15.57 -6.88
CA THR A 19 3.80 15.73 -8.12
C THR A 19 4.60 16.48 -9.20
N ALA A 20 5.19 17.62 -8.86
CA ALA A 20 5.97 18.40 -9.84
C ALA A 20 7.20 17.62 -10.33
N LEU A 21 7.96 17.02 -9.40
CA LEU A 21 9.14 16.24 -9.76
C LEU A 21 8.78 15.01 -10.59
N SER A 22 7.66 14.34 -10.28
CA SER A 22 7.26 13.13 -11.01
C SER A 22 6.91 13.43 -12.47
N ILE A 23 6.30 14.57 -12.77
CA ILE A 23 6.01 15.00 -14.15
C ILE A 23 7.31 15.20 -14.94
N GLU A 24 8.27 15.93 -14.39
CA GLU A 24 9.57 16.14 -15.04
C GLU A 24 10.35 14.82 -15.21
N LEU A 25 10.30 13.95 -14.21
CA LEU A 25 10.90 12.62 -14.30
C LEU A 25 10.26 11.80 -15.42
N ALA A 26 8.91 11.79 -15.51
CA ALA A 26 8.21 11.05 -16.56
C ALA A 26 8.57 11.53 -17.97
N LYS A 27 8.70 12.83 -18.17
CA LYS A 27 9.18 13.38 -19.45
C LYS A 27 10.59 12.91 -19.78
N ALA A 28 11.48 12.95 -18.77
CA ALA A 28 12.89 12.62 -18.97
C ALA A 28 13.11 11.13 -19.31
N VAL A 29 12.29 10.22 -18.76
CA VAL A 29 12.47 8.77 -18.96
C VAL A 29 11.40 8.16 -19.88
N ASN A 30 10.56 8.94 -20.53
CA ASN A 30 9.41 8.47 -21.30
C ASN A 30 8.51 7.53 -20.45
N GLY A 31 8.11 8.00 -19.26
CA GLY A 31 7.37 7.23 -18.29
C GLY A 31 5.87 7.54 -18.23
N GLU A 32 5.12 6.69 -17.51
CA GLU A 32 3.74 6.92 -17.09
C GLU A 32 3.63 6.72 -15.58
N MET A 33 2.66 7.39 -14.94
CA MET A 33 2.49 7.39 -13.50
C MET A 33 1.52 6.32 -13.03
N ILE A 34 1.81 5.75 -11.84
CA ILE A 34 0.87 4.93 -11.07
C ILE A 34 0.76 5.57 -9.69
N SER A 35 -0.43 6.04 -9.31
CA SER A 35 -0.66 6.62 -7.98
C SER A 35 -0.68 5.53 -6.92
N ALA A 36 0.19 5.67 -5.89
CA ALA A 36 0.20 4.85 -4.68
C ALA A 36 -0.37 5.65 -3.50
N ASP A 37 -1.53 6.25 -3.71
CA ASP A 37 -2.29 6.99 -2.72
C ASP A 37 -3.62 6.28 -2.47
N SER A 38 -4.00 6.12 -1.19
CA SER A 38 -5.22 5.40 -0.82
C SER A 38 -6.52 6.20 -1.01
N MET A 39 -6.42 7.50 -1.29
CA MET A 39 -7.57 8.39 -1.41
C MET A 39 -7.76 8.96 -2.80
N GLN A 40 -6.68 9.20 -3.56
CA GLN A 40 -6.76 9.75 -4.92
C GLN A 40 -7.40 8.80 -5.94
N VAL A 41 -7.53 7.52 -5.59
CA VAL A 41 -8.20 6.50 -6.39
C VAL A 41 -9.70 6.77 -6.53
N TYR A 42 -10.31 7.43 -5.56
CA TYR A 42 -11.75 7.70 -5.53
C TYR A 42 -12.10 8.93 -6.35
N LYS A 43 -13.15 8.81 -7.16
CA LYS A 43 -13.78 9.94 -7.85
C LYS A 43 -14.34 10.94 -6.83
N LEU A 44 -14.43 12.21 -7.23
CA LEU A 44 -15.03 13.31 -6.45
C LEU A 44 -14.29 13.68 -5.14
N LEU A 45 -13.24 12.99 -4.77
CA LEU A 45 -12.43 13.35 -3.60
C LEU A 45 -11.19 14.14 -4.02
N ASP A 46 -11.38 15.39 -4.45
CA ASP A 46 -10.33 16.17 -5.11
C ASP A 46 -9.57 17.09 -4.15
N ILE A 47 -10.29 17.87 -3.34
CA ILE A 47 -9.70 18.93 -2.51
C ILE A 47 -8.89 18.36 -1.35
N GLY A 48 -9.49 17.48 -0.54
CA GLY A 48 -8.87 16.93 0.65
C GLY A 48 -7.72 15.95 0.39
N THR A 49 -7.57 15.47 -0.85
CA THR A 49 -6.54 14.51 -1.25
C THR A 49 -5.39 15.15 -2.02
N ALA A 50 -5.45 16.45 -2.27
CA ALA A 50 -4.53 17.17 -3.15
C ALA A 50 -4.33 16.44 -4.49
N LYS A 51 -5.44 15.97 -5.08
CA LYS A 51 -5.44 15.24 -6.34
C LYS A 51 -4.92 16.12 -7.47
N ILE A 52 -4.04 15.56 -8.30
CA ILE A 52 -3.52 16.26 -9.48
C ILE A 52 -4.63 16.53 -10.48
N LYS A 53 -4.71 17.76 -10.99
CA LYS A 53 -5.67 18.15 -12.01
C LYS A 53 -5.18 17.77 -13.42
N GLN A 54 -6.12 17.58 -14.35
CA GLN A 54 -5.82 17.22 -15.73
C GLN A 54 -4.79 18.16 -16.40
N GLU A 55 -4.89 19.44 -16.11
CA GLU A 55 -3.97 20.45 -16.64
C GLU A 55 -2.54 20.30 -16.08
N GLU A 56 -2.43 19.91 -14.82
CA GLU A 56 -1.17 19.68 -14.12
C GLU A 56 -0.47 18.41 -14.59
N MET A 57 -1.22 17.42 -15.12
CA MET A 57 -0.67 16.18 -15.67
C MET A 57 0.20 16.39 -16.91
N GLN A 58 0.07 17.50 -17.59
CA GLN A 58 0.86 17.89 -18.77
C GLN A 58 0.93 16.81 -19.85
N GLY A 59 -0.17 16.08 -20.05
CA GLY A 59 -0.27 14.99 -21.02
C GLY A 59 0.37 13.68 -20.60
N ILE A 60 0.93 13.58 -19.39
CA ILE A 60 1.44 12.32 -18.83
C ILE A 60 0.26 11.47 -18.32
N PRO A 61 0.10 10.22 -18.78
CA PRO A 61 -0.93 9.34 -18.25
C PRO A 61 -0.70 9.01 -16.76
N HIS A 62 -1.78 9.10 -15.99
CA HIS A 62 -1.80 8.74 -14.56
C HIS A 62 -2.79 7.61 -14.34
N HIS A 63 -2.31 6.49 -13.87
CA HIS A 63 -3.10 5.32 -13.53
C HIS A 63 -3.48 5.36 -12.03
N LEU A 64 -4.60 4.75 -11.68
CA LEU A 64 -5.14 4.66 -10.31
C LEU A 64 -5.52 6.02 -9.71
N ILE A 65 -5.98 6.94 -10.52
CA ILE A 65 -6.61 8.19 -10.12
C ILE A 65 -8.03 8.21 -10.69
N ASP A 66 -9.04 8.57 -9.89
CA ASP A 66 -10.45 8.66 -10.28
C ASP A 66 -11.05 7.38 -10.89
N VAL A 67 -10.65 6.22 -10.39
CA VAL A 67 -11.07 4.93 -10.97
C VAL A 67 -12.18 4.22 -10.19
N LEU A 68 -12.37 4.54 -8.90
CA LEU A 68 -13.37 3.94 -8.03
C LEU A 68 -14.42 4.97 -7.56
N ASP A 69 -15.64 4.49 -7.32
CA ASP A 69 -16.64 5.30 -6.63
C ASP A 69 -16.37 5.31 -5.12
N PRO A 70 -16.73 6.40 -4.39
CA PRO A 70 -16.46 6.50 -2.94
C PRO A 70 -17.16 5.42 -2.09
N THR A 71 -18.11 4.69 -2.65
CA THR A 71 -18.82 3.58 -2.01
C THR A 71 -18.13 2.23 -2.18
N GLU A 72 -17.10 2.16 -3.03
CA GLU A 72 -16.35 0.93 -3.26
C GLU A 72 -15.20 0.79 -2.26
N ASP A 73 -14.94 -0.42 -1.81
CA ASP A 73 -13.82 -0.70 -0.92
C ASP A 73 -12.49 -0.71 -1.69
N PHE A 74 -11.51 0.03 -1.18
CA PHE A 74 -10.16 0.01 -1.69
C PHE A 74 -9.17 -0.41 -0.61
N ASN A 75 -8.46 -1.48 -0.87
CA ASN A 75 -7.48 -2.05 0.04
C ASN A 75 -6.16 -2.38 -0.71
N VAL A 76 -5.16 -2.84 0.03
CA VAL A 76 -3.84 -3.15 -0.55
C VAL A 76 -3.89 -4.26 -1.60
N PHE A 77 -4.77 -5.23 -1.46
CA PHE A 77 -4.96 -6.30 -2.44
C PHE A 77 -5.47 -5.75 -3.78
N LEU A 78 -6.53 -4.93 -3.73
CA LEU A 78 -7.08 -4.29 -4.93
C LEU A 78 -6.08 -3.33 -5.56
N PHE A 79 -5.38 -2.52 -4.73
CA PHE A 79 -4.29 -1.67 -5.21
C PHE A 79 -3.25 -2.49 -5.98
N GLN A 80 -2.73 -3.57 -5.39
CA GLN A 80 -1.69 -4.38 -6.02
C GLN A 80 -2.16 -4.98 -7.36
N LYS A 81 -3.40 -5.48 -7.41
CA LYS A 81 -4.01 -6.03 -8.62
C LYS A 81 -4.10 -4.98 -9.73
N MET A 82 -4.62 -3.80 -9.41
CA MET A 82 -4.77 -2.70 -10.37
C MET A 82 -3.40 -2.13 -10.80
N ALA A 83 -2.47 -1.98 -9.86
CA ALA A 83 -1.13 -1.49 -10.15
C ALA A 83 -0.36 -2.44 -11.06
N LYS A 84 -0.48 -3.76 -10.84
CA LYS A 84 0.13 -4.76 -11.74
C LYS A 84 -0.45 -4.69 -13.16
N ALA A 85 -1.76 -4.52 -13.30
CA ALA A 85 -2.38 -4.32 -14.62
C ALA A 85 -1.83 -3.06 -15.31
N ALA A 86 -1.74 -1.94 -14.58
CA ALA A 86 -1.16 -0.70 -15.11
C ALA A 86 0.33 -0.87 -15.48
N LEU A 87 1.13 -1.61 -14.70
CA LEU A 87 2.52 -1.93 -15.04
C LEU A 87 2.62 -2.66 -16.38
N GLU A 88 1.80 -3.68 -16.62
CA GLU A 88 1.82 -4.42 -17.87
C GLU A 88 1.40 -3.55 -19.07
N GLU A 89 0.41 -2.68 -18.90
CA GLU A 89 0.01 -1.71 -19.94
C GLU A 89 1.15 -0.74 -20.29
N ILE A 90 1.84 -0.21 -19.28
CA ILE A 90 2.96 0.72 -19.46
C ILE A 90 4.13 0.02 -20.17
N TYR A 91 4.48 -1.19 -19.73
CA TYR A 91 5.54 -1.98 -20.38
C TYR A 91 5.19 -2.35 -21.83
N ALA A 92 3.93 -2.68 -22.12
CA ALA A 92 3.48 -2.98 -23.48
C ALA A 92 3.66 -1.79 -24.44
N LYS A 93 3.61 -0.55 -23.92
CA LYS A 93 3.90 0.69 -24.65
C LYS A 93 5.41 1.00 -24.78
N GLY A 94 6.29 0.17 -24.22
CA GLY A 94 7.74 0.42 -24.16
C GLY A 94 8.13 1.59 -23.25
N LYS A 95 7.30 1.92 -22.27
CA LYS A 95 7.51 3.01 -21.32
C LYS A 95 7.97 2.53 -19.95
N ILE A 96 8.46 3.46 -19.13
CA ILE A 96 8.91 3.18 -17.77
C ILE A 96 7.81 3.56 -16.78
N PRO A 97 7.30 2.62 -15.95
CA PRO A 97 6.35 2.95 -14.91
C PRO A 97 7.03 3.69 -13.74
N ILE A 98 6.33 4.71 -13.23
CA ILE A 98 6.75 5.52 -12.08
C ILE A 98 5.64 5.45 -11.03
N VAL A 99 5.89 4.76 -9.93
CA VAL A 99 4.97 4.68 -8.79
C VAL A 99 5.20 5.88 -7.88
N VAL A 100 4.17 6.70 -7.71
CA VAL A 100 4.24 7.94 -6.93
C VAL A 100 3.20 7.93 -5.83
N GLY A 101 3.60 8.15 -4.58
CA GLY A 101 2.64 8.23 -3.48
C GLY A 101 3.26 8.22 -2.09
N GLY A 102 2.38 8.35 -1.07
CA GLY A 102 2.75 8.36 0.34
C GLY A 102 2.38 7.08 1.09
N THR A 103 1.62 6.16 0.49
CA THR A 103 1.14 4.95 1.16
C THR A 103 2.22 3.85 1.08
N GLY A 104 3.16 3.89 2.03
CA GLY A 104 4.34 3.01 2.02
C GLY A 104 4.01 1.52 1.94
N PHE A 105 2.93 1.07 2.60
CA PHE A 105 2.51 -0.33 2.55
C PHE A 105 2.04 -0.75 1.14
N TYR A 106 1.38 0.12 0.39
CA TYR A 106 1.02 -0.14 -1.00
C TYR A 106 2.25 -0.31 -1.89
N ILE A 107 3.22 0.59 -1.71
CA ILE A 107 4.49 0.53 -2.45
C ILE A 107 5.23 -0.77 -2.15
N GLN A 108 5.33 -1.17 -0.88
CA GLN A 108 5.96 -2.43 -0.48
C GLN A 108 5.23 -3.64 -1.06
N ALA A 109 3.91 -3.65 -1.01
CA ALA A 109 3.08 -4.73 -1.54
C ALA A 109 3.34 -4.97 -3.04
N LEU A 110 3.45 -3.89 -3.82
CA LEU A 110 3.75 -3.96 -5.25
C LEU A 110 5.22 -4.37 -5.49
N LEU A 111 6.16 -3.70 -4.79
CA LEU A 111 7.60 -3.84 -5.01
C LEU A 111 8.12 -5.24 -4.71
N TYR A 112 7.62 -5.88 -3.67
CA TYR A 112 8.04 -7.21 -3.24
C TYR A 112 7.07 -8.32 -3.63
N ASP A 113 6.03 -7.98 -4.37
CA ASP A 113 5.00 -8.92 -4.81
C ASP A 113 4.42 -9.73 -3.65
N ILE A 114 4.05 -9.02 -2.57
CA ILE A 114 3.50 -9.64 -1.37
C ILE A 114 2.21 -10.38 -1.74
N ALA A 115 2.12 -11.64 -1.36
CA ALA A 115 0.91 -12.43 -1.57
C ALA A 115 -0.17 -12.01 -0.58
N PHE A 116 -1.33 -11.60 -1.09
CA PHE A 116 -2.53 -11.35 -0.31
C PHE A 116 -3.58 -12.39 -0.69
N GLU A 117 -4.21 -12.98 0.31
CA GLU A 117 -5.43 -13.76 0.11
C GLU A 117 -6.63 -12.81 0.11
N GLU A 118 -7.60 -13.06 -0.77
CA GLU A 118 -8.90 -12.37 -0.70
C GLU A 118 -9.55 -12.72 0.63
N THR A 119 -9.46 -11.83 1.61
CA THR A 119 -10.17 -12.01 2.87
C THR A 119 -11.61 -11.55 2.70
N THR A 120 -12.51 -12.49 2.46
CA THR A 120 -13.93 -12.31 2.80
C THR A 120 -14.04 -12.19 4.32
N GLU A 121 -14.96 -11.34 4.81
CA GLU A 121 -15.23 -11.27 6.25
C GLU A 121 -15.52 -12.67 6.80
N SER A 122 -14.55 -13.24 7.51
CA SER A 122 -14.69 -14.58 8.07
C SER A 122 -15.65 -14.56 9.27
N ALA A 123 -16.35 -15.66 9.48
CA ALA A 123 -17.18 -15.83 10.69
C ALA A 123 -16.34 -15.67 11.96
N TYR A 124 -15.08 -16.12 11.90
CA TYR A 124 -14.12 -16.00 13.00
C TYR A 124 -13.74 -14.54 13.30
N ARG A 125 -13.61 -13.68 12.30
CA ARG A 125 -13.42 -12.24 12.49
C ARG A 125 -14.56 -11.62 13.31
N LYS A 126 -15.80 -11.91 12.95
CA LYS A 126 -16.99 -11.42 13.68
C LYS A 126 -17.03 -11.94 15.13
N GLU A 127 -16.58 -13.16 15.35
CA GLU A 127 -16.44 -13.71 16.70
C GLU A 127 -15.40 -12.94 17.52
N LEU A 128 -14.22 -12.66 16.95
CA LEU A 128 -13.16 -11.89 17.61
C LEU A 128 -13.59 -10.44 17.90
N GLU A 129 -14.30 -9.79 16.97
CA GLU A 129 -14.86 -8.44 17.16
C GLU A 129 -15.89 -8.44 18.32
N ARG A 130 -16.75 -9.44 18.35
CA ARG A 130 -17.69 -9.61 19.48
C ARG A 130 -16.96 -9.88 20.79
N TYR A 131 -15.94 -10.72 20.76
CA TYR A 131 -15.12 -11.01 21.96
C TYR A 131 -14.46 -9.73 22.50
N ALA A 132 -13.86 -8.92 21.62
CA ALA A 132 -13.25 -7.65 21.99
C ALA A 132 -14.27 -6.67 22.60
N SER A 133 -15.49 -6.64 22.06
CA SER A 133 -16.58 -5.77 22.57
C SER A 133 -17.06 -6.21 23.97
N LEU A 134 -17.04 -7.50 24.27
CA LEU A 134 -17.53 -8.03 25.54
C LEU A 134 -16.44 -8.04 26.65
N HIS A 135 -15.20 -8.34 26.28
CA HIS A 135 -14.11 -8.59 27.23
C HIS A 135 -13.01 -7.52 27.20
N GLY A 136 -13.08 -6.60 26.24
CA GLY A 136 -12.11 -5.53 26.08
C GLY A 136 -10.91 -5.89 25.20
N ALA A 137 -10.20 -4.87 24.74
CA ALA A 137 -9.04 -5.00 23.84
C ALA A 137 -7.88 -5.78 24.47
N HIS A 138 -7.64 -5.58 25.77
CA HIS A 138 -6.59 -6.27 26.50
C HIS A 138 -6.81 -7.79 26.51
N ALA A 139 -8.03 -8.26 26.81
CA ALA A 139 -8.34 -9.69 26.84
C ALA A 139 -8.17 -10.37 25.46
N LEU A 140 -8.50 -9.63 24.38
CA LEU A 140 -8.25 -10.11 23.02
C LEU A 140 -6.74 -10.18 22.73
N HIS A 141 -5.98 -9.16 23.11
CA HIS A 141 -4.54 -9.07 22.90
C HIS A 141 -3.78 -10.21 23.64
N GLU A 142 -4.18 -10.57 24.86
CA GLU A 142 -3.58 -11.67 25.61
C GLU A 142 -3.62 -13.01 24.86
N GLN A 143 -4.56 -13.20 23.93
CA GLN A 143 -4.59 -14.41 23.11
C GLN A 143 -3.37 -14.54 22.18
N LEU A 144 -2.73 -13.43 21.79
CA LEU A 144 -1.51 -13.47 20.98
C LEU A 144 -0.31 -14.04 21.73
N LYS A 145 -0.30 -13.95 23.06
CA LYS A 145 0.86 -14.28 23.88
C LYS A 145 1.38 -15.70 23.66
N THR A 146 0.46 -16.64 23.43
CA THR A 146 0.79 -18.06 23.21
C THR A 146 0.99 -18.41 21.74
N ILE A 147 0.31 -17.74 20.83
CA ILE A 147 0.30 -18.11 19.41
C ILE A 147 1.28 -17.30 18.56
N ASP A 148 1.50 -16.02 18.93
CA ASP A 148 2.42 -15.11 18.26
C ASP A 148 3.03 -14.12 19.25
N PRO A 149 4.01 -14.54 20.06
CA PRO A 149 4.66 -13.67 21.05
C PRO A 149 5.29 -12.39 20.44
N VAL A 150 5.80 -12.48 19.21
CA VAL A 150 6.40 -11.34 18.51
C VAL A 150 5.33 -10.29 18.17
N SER A 151 4.16 -10.73 17.71
CA SER A 151 3.01 -9.83 17.48
C SER A 151 2.46 -9.30 18.81
N TYR A 152 2.45 -10.08 19.86
CA TYR A 152 2.07 -9.63 21.21
C TYR A 152 2.93 -8.44 21.66
N ASP A 153 4.25 -8.53 21.51
CA ASP A 153 5.17 -7.46 21.92
C ASP A 153 5.13 -6.21 21.01
N THR A 154 4.78 -6.38 19.74
CA THR A 154 4.88 -5.31 18.74
C THR A 154 3.55 -4.63 18.42
N ILE A 155 2.42 -5.28 18.65
CA ILE A 155 1.09 -4.73 18.40
C ILE A 155 0.52 -4.21 19.72
N HIS A 156 0.26 -2.91 19.80
CA HIS A 156 -0.39 -2.34 20.97
C HIS A 156 -1.83 -2.86 21.12
N GLU A 157 -2.26 -3.19 22.34
CA GLU A 157 -3.59 -3.78 22.64
C GLU A 157 -4.76 -2.97 22.07
N ASN A 158 -4.68 -1.65 22.07
CA ASN A 158 -5.71 -0.78 21.50
C ASN A 158 -5.80 -0.85 19.96
N ASN A 159 -4.85 -1.50 19.30
CA ASN A 159 -4.93 -1.73 17.87
C ASN A 159 -5.70 -3.02 17.55
N VAL A 160 -6.95 -3.06 17.99
CA VAL A 160 -7.84 -4.24 17.90
C VAL A 160 -7.87 -4.83 16.50
N LYS A 161 -7.89 -4.00 15.45
CA LYS A 161 -7.90 -4.48 14.06
C LYS A 161 -6.65 -5.30 13.71
N ARG A 162 -5.47 -4.88 14.18
CA ARG A 162 -4.22 -5.64 13.97
C ARG A 162 -4.16 -6.90 14.80
N VAL A 163 -4.66 -6.85 16.03
CA VAL A 163 -4.77 -8.03 16.90
C VAL A 163 -5.67 -9.09 16.23
N ILE A 164 -6.87 -8.68 15.81
CA ILE A 164 -7.80 -9.57 15.09
C ILE A 164 -7.13 -10.16 13.85
N ARG A 165 -6.44 -9.36 13.04
CA ARG A 165 -5.76 -9.86 11.82
C ARG A 165 -4.71 -10.92 12.15
N ALA A 166 -3.96 -10.76 13.23
CA ALA A 166 -2.94 -11.73 13.64
C ALA A 166 -3.57 -13.06 14.12
N LEU A 167 -4.65 -12.98 14.91
CA LEU A 167 -5.40 -14.15 15.38
C LEU A 167 -6.09 -14.89 14.21
N GLU A 168 -6.71 -14.15 13.32
CA GLU A 168 -7.36 -14.68 12.11
C GLU A 168 -6.35 -15.40 11.21
N PHE A 169 -5.20 -14.78 10.96
CA PHE A 169 -4.15 -15.38 10.16
C PHE A 169 -3.66 -16.72 10.75
N TYR A 170 -3.47 -16.76 12.06
CA TYR A 170 -3.09 -18.00 12.74
C TYR A 170 -4.18 -19.06 12.64
N HIS A 171 -5.45 -18.67 12.82
CA HIS A 171 -6.59 -19.58 12.70
C HIS A 171 -6.66 -20.24 11.31
N ASP A 172 -6.43 -19.44 10.26
CA ASP A 172 -6.59 -19.89 8.88
C ASP A 172 -5.39 -20.69 8.37
N THR A 173 -4.18 -20.36 8.83
CA THR A 173 -2.92 -20.93 8.29
C THR A 173 -2.19 -21.87 9.25
N GLY A 174 -2.46 -21.77 10.55
CA GLY A 174 -1.70 -22.47 11.59
C GLY A 174 -0.31 -21.87 11.90
N TYR A 175 0.05 -20.74 11.27
CA TYR A 175 1.36 -20.08 11.47
C TYR A 175 1.19 -18.67 12.04
N PRO A 176 2.14 -18.19 12.90
CA PRO A 176 2.15 -16.80 13.36
C PRO A 176 2.28 -15.81 12.20
N ILE A 177 1.51 -14.71 12.25
CA ILE A 177 1.63 -13.66 11.22
C ILE A 177 3.01 -12.99 11.25
N SER A 178 3.66 -12.92 12.42
CA SER A 178 5.03 -12.41 12.55
C SER A 178 6.04 -13.25 11.77
N TRP A 179 5.90 -14.56 11.76
CA TRP A 179 6.72 -15.46 10.95
C TRP A 179 6.51 -15.22 9.44
N HIS A 180 5.25 -15.14 9.01
CA HIS A 180 4.93 -14.82 7.63
C HIS A 180 5.53 -13.46 7.20
N ASN A 181 5.36 -12.43 8.02
CA ASN A 181 5.92 -11.10 7.76
C ASN A 181 7.46 -11.11 7.68
N ALA A 182 8.13 -11.95 8.46
CA ALA A 182 9.59 -12.10 8.37
C ALA A 182 10.01 -12.73 7.04
N GLN A 183 9.31 -13.76 6.58
CA GLN A 183 9.54 -14.39 5.28
C GLN A 183 9.31 -13.40 4.12
N GLU A 184 8.23 -12.61 4.19
CA GLU A 184 7.93 -11.60 3.18
C GLU A 184 9.00 -10.48 3.10
N ARG A 185 9.65 -10.14 4.22
CA ARG A 185 10.76 -9.16 4.25
C ARG A 185 12.04 -9.64 3.55
N GLU A 186 12.24 -10.95 3.45
CA GLU A 186 13.39 -11.56 2.78
C GLU A 186 13.18 -11.70 1.26
N ARG A 187 11.98 -11.43 0.75
CA ARG A 187 11.69 -11.52 -0.67
C ARG A 187 12.48 -10.50 -1.48
N SER A 188 13.10 -10.98 -2.53
CA SER A 188 13.70 -10.09 -3.52
C SER A 188 12.64 -9.54 -4.48
N SER A 189 12.72 -8.26 -4.78
CA SER A 189 11.82 -7.65 -5.77
C SER A 189 11.95 -8.32 -7.15
N PRO A 190 10.82 -8.58 -7.84
CA PRO A 190 10.84 -9.02 -9.23
C PRO A 190 11.25 -7.92 -10.21
N TYR A 191 11.32 -6.66 -9.77
CA TYR A 191 11.66 -5.50 -10.58
C TYR A 191 13.12 -5.09 -10.41
N GLN A 192 13.69 -4.48 -11.46
CA GLN A 192 14.90 -3.64 -11.35
C GLN A 192 14.44 -2.22 -11.02
N TYR A 193 14.52 -1.84 -9.77
CA TYR A 193 13.92 -0.59 -9.30
C TYR A 193 14.93 0.46 -8.85
N ALA A 194 14.54 1.73 -9.03
CA ALA A 194 15.15 2.89 -8.39
C ALA A 194 14.15 3.47 -7.39
N TYR A 195 14.56 3.66 -6.14
CA TYR A 195 13.70 4.10 -5.04
C TYR A 195 14.17 5.47 -4.53
N PHE A 196 13.34 6.49 -4.69
CA PHE A 196 13.62 7.85 -4.26
C PHE A 196 12.66 8.26 -3.16
N VAL A 197 13.21 8.81 -2.08
CA VAL A 197 12.44 9.39 -0.98
C VAL A 197 12.69 10.88 -0.96
N LEU A 198 11.66 11.67 -1.27
CA LEU A 198 11.70 13.10 -1.03
C LEU A 198 11.45 13.38 0.44
N ASN A 199 12.24 14.26 1.00
CA ASN A 199 12.09 14.73 2.37
C ASN A 199 12.49 16.20 2.45
N ASP A 200 11.83 16.95 3.33
CA ASP A 200 12.22 18.33 3.67
C ASP A 200 12.02 18.53 5.16
N ASP A 201 12.51 19.66 5.67
CA ASP A 201 12.28 20.04 7.07
C ASP A 201 10.78 20.12 7.34
N ARG A 202 10.37 19.50 8.45
CA ARG A 202 8.96 19.42 8.84
C ARG A 202 8.29 20.80 8.96
N GLN A 203 9.02 21.82 9.45
CA GLN A 203 8.48 23.18 9.51
C GLN A 203 8.14 23.73 8.13
N LYS A 204 9.00 23.53 7.14
CA LYS A 204 8.77 24.00 5.76
C LYS A 204 7.63 23.29 5.02
N LEU A 205 7.24 22.09 5.49
CA LEU A 205 6.16 21.33 4.89
C LEU A 205 4.78 21.78 5.38
N TYR A 206 4.72 22.53 6.49
CA TYR A 206 3.46 22.98 7.14
C TYR A 206 3.26 24.49 7.10
N ASP A 207 4.26 25.29 6.67
CA ASP A 207 4.15 26.72 6.37
C ASP A 207 3.64 26.93 4.92
#